data_1109f24ea7702692e46b1335223b803d
#
_entry.id   1109f24ea7702692e46b1335223b803d
#
_cell.length_a   1.000
_cell.length_b   1.000
_cell.length_c   1.000
_cell.angle_alpha   90.00
_cell.angle_beta   90.00
_cell.angle_gamma   90.00
#
_symmetry.space_group_name_H-M   'P 1'
#
loop_
_entity.id
_entity.type
_entity.pdbx_description
1 polymer ?
#
loop_
_entity_poly.entity_id
_entity_poly.type
_entity_poly.pdbx_seq_one_letter_code
_entity_poly.pdbx_strand_id
1 'polypeptide(L)'
;PKADPRELPFGIGLAIFSRTPLRDRTRRDLPSPPIEFIFDGRRTTPTDRLLIGARTTVGGRDIQLFNTHLLAFFMLGASSEEHRGQRDLLATELGASRLPTLLTGDFNVSRHGSLVAQLARSGFSTVQERAVTWRRRPYVLDHIFYNAPLRPVWHAVEPTLASDHHALVADFEFAVAAGGV
;
A
#
# COMPACT_ATOMS: atom_id res chain seq x y z
N PRO A 1 11.16 9.67 -7.34
CA PRO A 1 12.36 9.09 -6.74
C PRO A 1 13.52 9.34 -7.68
N LYS A 2 14.58 9.98 -7.18
CA LYS A 2 15.82 10.01 -7.94
C LYS A 2 16.37 8.59 -7.88
N ALA A 3 16.44 7.92 -9.03
CA ALA A 3 17.15 6.67 -9.16
C ALA A 3 18.59 6.87 -8.69
N ASP A 4 19.12 5.93 -7.93
CA ASP A 4 20.57 5.81 -7.86
C ASP A 4 21.04 5.31 -9.24
N PRO A 5 21.78 6.12 -10.01
CA PRO A 5 22.21 5.73 -11.36
C PRO A 5 23.09 4.46 -11.38
N ARG A 6 23.57 4.04 -10.20
CA ARG A 6 24.41 2.85 -10.04
C ARG A 6 23.61 1.56 -9.89
N GLU A 7 22.32 1.67 -9.43
CA GLU A 7 21.48 0.49 -9.17
C GLU A 7 20.56 0.15 -10.33
N LEU A 8 19.87 1.16 -10.87
CA LEU A 8 18.94 0.96 -11.98
C LEU A 8 18.88 2.20 -12.88
N PRO A 9 19.04 2.06 -14.20
CA PRO A 9 19.04 3.19 -15.12
C PRO A 9 17.67 3.91 -15.18
N PHE A 10 16.60 3.29 -14.69
CA PHE A 10 15.23 3.82 -14.75
C PHE A 10 14.61 4.11 -13.38
N GLY A 11 15.34 3.89 -12.27
CA GLY A 11 14.84 4.06 -10.93
C GLY A 11 13.93 2.94 -10.43
N ILE A 12 13.53 3.02 -9.15
CA ILE A 12 12.58 2.12 -8.53
C ILE A 12 11.19 2.76 -8.64
N GLY A 13 10.20 1.99 -9.05
CA GLY A 13 8.83 2.45 -9.24
C GLY A 13 7.79 1.51 -8.69
N LEU A 14 6.53 1.94 -8.80
CA LEU A 14 5.34 1.13 -8.51
C LEU A 14 4.69 0.71 -9.82
N ALA A 15 4.01 -0.44 -9.81
CA ALA A 15 3.25 -0.92 -10.96
C ALA A 15 1.91 -1.54 -10.52
N ILE A 16 0.91 -1.41 -11.37
CA ILE A 16 -0.35 -2.14 -11.30
C ILE A 16 -0.48 -2.91 -12.61
N PHE A 17 -0.59 -4.24 -12.51
CA PHE A 17 -0.87 -5.11 -13.65
C PHE A 17 -2.32 -5.61 -13.57
N SER A 18 -3.00 -5.68 -14.69
CA SER A 18 -4.39 -6.14 -14.74
C SER A 18 -4.65 -6.91 -16.03
N ARG A 19 -5.51 -7.93 -15.96
CA ARG A 19 -6.05 -8.63 -17.12
C ARG A 19 -7.17 -7.85 -17.83
N THR A 20 -7.78 -6.90 -17.12
CA THR A 20 -8.79 -5.99 -17.63
C THR A 20 -8.18 -4.61 -17.90
N PRO A 21 -8.71 -3.83 -18.86
CA PRO A 21 -8.16 -2.53 -19.18
C PRO A 21 -8.10 -1.58 -17.98
N LEU A 22 -6.97 -0.92 -17.81
CA LEU A 22 -6.76 0.12 -16.79
C LEU A 22 -7.04 1.50 -17.40
N ARG A 23 -7.93 2.27 -16.75
CA ARG A 23 -8.28 3.64 -17.13
C ARG A 23 -8.19 4.58 -15.91
N ASP A 24 -8.41 5.86 -16.11
CA ASP A 24 -8.38 6.90 -15.06
C ASP A 24 -7.14 6.81 -14.17
N ARG A 25 -6.00 6.71 -14.81
CA ARG A 25 -4.71 6.55 -14.12
C ARG A 25 -4.38 7.82 -13.34
N THR A 26 -4.00 7.65 -12.09
CA THR A 26 -3.61 8.74 -11.19
C THR A 26 -2.24 8.50 -10.61
N ARG A 27 -1.56 9.59 -10.27
CA ARG A 27 -0.32 9.59 -9.51
C ARG A 27 -0.38 10.72 -8.49
N ARG A 28 -0.02 10.43 -7.26
CA ARG A 28 0.12 11.40 -6.19
C ARG A 28 1.46 11.24 -5.50
N ASP A 29 2.18 12.33 -5.37
CA ASP A 29 3.41 12.34 -4.59
C ASP A 29 3.04 12.33 -3.09
N LEU A 30 3.78 11.55 -2.33
CA LEU A 30 3.70 11.44 -0.88
C LEU A 30 5.00 11.98 -0.30
N PRO A 31 5.05 13.25 0.10
CA PRO A 31 6.27 13.89 0.57
C PRO A 31 6.88 13.15 1.76
N SER A 32 8.19 13.02 1.74
CA SER A 32 8.95 12.48 2.85
C SER A 32 9.45 13.62 3.74
N PRO A 33 9.45 13.45 5.08
CA PRO A 33 10.01 14.46 5.97
C PRO A 33 11.53 14.52 5.80
N PRO A 34 12.17 15.69 6.05
CA PRO A 34 13.59 15.89 5.83
C PRO A 34 14.46 15.29 6.96
N ILE A 35 14.27 13.99 7.22
CA ILE A 35 15.08 13.25 8.18
C ILE A 35 16.44 12.97 7.57
N GLU A 36 17.50 13.53 8.15
CA GLU A 36 18.85 13.25 7.70
C GLU A 36 19.33 11.86 8.17
N PHE A 37 19.95 11.12 7.26
CA PHE A 37 20.59 9.84 7.57
C PHE A 37 21.85 9.64 6.71
N ILE A 38 22.66 8.67 7.08
CA ILE A 38 23.85 8.31 6.30
C ILE A 38 23.50 7.14 5.38
N PHE A 39 23.67 7.35 4.08
CA PHE A 39 23.56 6.31 3.08
C PHE A 39 24.83 6.29 2.23
N ASP A 40 25.48 5.14 2.15
CA ASP A 40 26.75 4.97 1.43
C ASP A 40 27.79 6.03 1.80
N GLY A 41 27.95 6.27 3.12
CA GLY A 41 28.89 7.26 3.67
C GLY A 41 28.52 8.74 3.43
N ARG A 42 27.35 9.03 2.84
CA ARG A 42 26.90 10.38 2.54
C ARG A 42 25.68 10.75 3.36
N ARG A 43 25.65 11.97 3.87
CA ARG A 43 24.46 12.56 4.49
C ARG A 43 23.41 12.85 3.41
N THR A 44 22.20 12.35 3.60
CA THR A 44 21.09 12.49 2.65
C THR A 44 19.75 12.53 3.39
N THR A 45 18.68 12.81 2.65
CA THR A 45 17.30 12.75 3.13
C THR A 45 16.49 11.76 2.29
N PRO A 46 15.39 11.19 2.83
CA PRO A 46 14.55 10.28 2.08
C PRO A 46 13.95 10.95 0.83
N THR A 47 13.83 10.18 -0.24
CA THR A 47 13.07 10.60 -1.42
C THR A 47 11.57 10.47 -1.15
N ASP A 48 10.78 11.31 -1.83
CA ASP A 48 9.32 11.22 -1.79
C ASP A 48 8.83 9.85 -2.26
N ARG A 49 7.70 9.44 -1.69
CA ARG A 49 7.01 8.21 -2.06
C ARG A 49 5.86 8.53 -3.00
N LEU A 50 5.20 7.48 -3.48
CA LEU A 50 4.14 7.61 -4.47
C LEU A 50 2.91 6.81 -4.05
N LEU A 51 1.75 7.33 -4.41
CA LEU A 51 0.52 6.58 -4.56
C LEU A 51 0.17 6.59 -6.04
N ILE A 52 0.03 5.42 -6.66
CA ILE A 52 -0.51 5.28 -8.00
C ILE A 52 -1.90 4.69 -7.93
N GLY A 53 -2.76 5.10 -8.85
CA GLY A 53 -4.11 4.60 -8.95
C GLY A 53 -4.54 4.34 -10.37
N ALA A 54 -5.51 3.46 -10.52
CA ALA A 54 -6.19 3.20 -11.79
C ALA A 54 -7.58 2.64 -11.51
N ARG A 55 -8.47 2.78 -12.46
CA ARG A 55 -9.80 2.17 -12.42
C ARG A 55 -9.87 0.99 -13.41
N THR A 56 -10.58 -0.05 -13.04
CA THR A 56 -10.87 -1.19 -13.91
C THR A 56 -12.31 -1.67 -13.70
N THR A 57 -12.79 -2.53 -14.60
CA THR A 57 -14.13 -3.13 -14.51
C THR A 57 -14.01 -4.64 -14.36
N VAL A 58 -14.62 -5.20 -13.32
CA VAL A 58 -14.69 -6.63 -13.06
C VAL A 58 -16.16 -7.02 -12.85
N GLY A 59 -16.66 -8.01 -13.60
CA GLY A 59 -18.05 -8.43 -13.52
C GLY A 59 -19.06 -7.30 -13.75
N GLY A 60 -18.75 -6.36 -14.65
CA GLY A 60 -19.58 -5.20 -14.95
C GLY A 60 -19.57 -4.08 -13.90
N ARG A 61 -18.74 -4.19 -12.87
CA ARG A 61 -18.62 -3.18 -11.79
C ARG A 61 -17.24 -2.52 -11.82
N ASP A 62 -17.22 -1.21 -11.64
CA ASP A 62 -15.99 -0.45 -11.55
C ASP A 62 -15.34 -0.63 -10.18
N ILE A 63 -14.03 -0.83 -10.20
CA ILE A 63 -13.17 -0.95 -9.02
C ILE A 63 -12.05 0.09 -9.12
N GLN A 64 -11.82 0.83 -8.04
CA GLN A 64 -10.65 1.66 -7.89
C GLN A 64 -9.50 0.82 -7.33
N LEU A 65 -8.35 0.88 -7.99
CA LEU A 65 -7.11 0.24 -7.55
C LEU A 65 -6.12 1.32 -7.14
N PHE A 66 -5.47 1.12 -6.00
CA PHE A 66 -4.34 1.91 -5.56
C PHE A 66 -3.15 1.02 -5.20
N ASN A 67 -1.94 1.52 -5.43
CA ASN A 67 -0.72 0.88 -4.95
C ASN A 67 0.25 1.93 -4.43
N THR A 68 0.93 1.62 -3.32
CA THR A 68 1.88 2.51 -2.65
C THR A 68 3.06 1.75 -2.07
N HIS A 69 4.13 2.49 -1.77
CA HIS A 69 5.27 2.01 -0.99
C HIS A 69 5.71 3.18 -0.09
N LEU A 70 5.37 3.11 1.20
CA LEU A 70 5.66 4.18 2.16
C LEU A 70 7.11 4.15 2.63
N LEU A 71 7.53 5.22 3.29
CA LEU A 71 8.86 5.34 3.86
C LEU A 71 9.03 4.41 5.06
N ALA A 72 10.13 3.66 5.06
CA ALA A 72 10.51 2.76 6.16
C ALA A 72 11.15 3.56 7.33
N PHE A 73 10.34 4.26 8.10
CA PHE A 73 10.81 5.12 9.19
C PHE A 73 11.66 4.34 10.22
N PHE A 74 11.32 3.09 10.50
CA PHE A 74 12.07 2.25 11.43
C PHE A 74 13.52 1.99 10.98
N MET A 75 13.81 2.07 9.69
CA MET A 75 15.17 1.98 9.15
C MET A 75 15.95 3.28 9.35
N LEU A 76 15.26 4.38 9.60
CA LEU A 76 15.83 5.71 9.85
C LEU A 76 15.87 6.06 11.35
N GLY A 77 15.54 5.11 12.22
CA GLY A 77 15.43 5.37 13.66
C GLY A 77 14.26 6.26 14.05
N ALA A 78 13.26 6.39 13.17
CA ALA A 78 12.07 7.24 13.33
C ALA A 78 10.78 6.40 13.33
N SER A 79 9.64 7.04 13.57
CA SER A 79 8.33 6.40 13.63
C SER A 79 7.35 7.03 12.64
N SER A 80 6.59 6.18 11.94
CA SER A 80 5.46 6.64 11.11
C SER A 80 4.29 7.19 11.93
N GLU A 81 4.29 7.02 13.25
CA GLU A 81 3.31 7.61 14.16
C GLU A 81 3.65 9.07 14.47
N GLU A 82 4.93 9.42 14.46
CA GLU A 82 5.42 10.79 14.61
C GLU A 82 5.38 11.55 13.28
N HIS A 83 5.65 10.85 12.17
CA HIS A 83 5.69 11.41 10.82
C HIS A 83 4.51 10.91 9.98
N ARG A 84 3.30 11.37 10.28
CA ARG A 84 2.05 10.83 9.72
C ARG A 84 1.70 11.31 8.32
N GLY A 85 2.40 12.30 7.77
CA GLY A 85 2.01 12.99 6.53
C GLY A 85 1.64 12.06 5.36
N GLN A 86 2.45 11.02 5.10
CA GLN A 86 2.16 10.07 4.02
C GLN A 86 0.89 9.26 4.32
N ARG A 87 0.71 8.80 5.55
CA ARG A 87 -0.48 8.03 5.96
C ARG A 87 -1.76 8.89 5.96
N ASP A 88 -1.65 10.15 6.34
CA ASP A 88 -2.78 11.09 6.36
C ASP A 88 -3.24 11.42 4.93
N LEU A 89 -2.29 11.58 3.99
CA LEU A 89 -2.60 11.72 2.57
C LEU A 89 -3.31 10.48 2.01
N LEU A 90 -2.84 9.28 2.36
CA LEU A 90 -3.53 8.04 1.98
C LEU A 90 -4.96 8.00 2.51
N ALA A 91 -5.16 8.28 3.80
CA ALA A 91 -6.48 8.28 4.42
C ALA A 91 -7.43 9.29 3.74
N THR A 92 -6.91 10.44 3.33
CA THR A 92 -7.68 11.45 2.59
C THR A 92 -8.10 10.94 1.22
N GLU A 93 -7.16 10.37 0.43
CA GLU A 93 -7.47 9.82 -0.90
C GLU A 93 -8.48 8.68 -0.84
N LEU A 94 -8.32 7.77 0.12
CA LEU A 94 -9.25 6.66 0.33
C LEU A 94 -10.63 7.14 0.75
N GLY A 95 -10.71 8.10 1.67
CA GLY A 95 -11.97 8.67 2.12
C GLY A 95 -12.76 9.41 1.03
N ALA A 96 -12.07 9.86 -0.01
CA ALA A 96 -12.71 10.49 -1.18
C ALA A 96 -13.26 9.47 -2.19
N SER A 97 -12.83 8.20 -2.14
CA SER A 97 -13.29 7.17 -3.07
C SER A 97 -14.75 6.79 -2.80
N ARG A 98 -15.56 6.75 -3.85
CA ARG A 98 -16.96 6.28 -3.82
C ARG A 98 -17.14 4.90 -4.46
N LEU A 99 -16.07 4.34 -4.98
CA LEU A 99 -16.06 3.04 -5.63
C LEU A 99 -15.60 1.95 -4.68
N PRO A 100 -15.96 0.68 -4.95
CA PRO A 100 -15.24 -0.45 -4.42
C PRO A 100 -13.75 -0.27 -4.67
N THR A 101 -12.95 -0.30 -3.63
CA THR A 101 -11.53 0.10 -3.70
C THR A 101 -10.64 -0.95 -3.09
N LEU A 102 -9.54 -1.25 -3.76
CA LEU A 102 -8.40 -2.00 -3.24
C LEU A 102 -7.19 -1.08 -3.16
N LEU A 103 -6.53 -1.06 -2.00
CA LEU A 103 -5.22 -0.43 -1.81
C LEU A 103 -4.22 -1.50 -1.42
N THR A 104 -3.18 -1.67 -2.22
CA THR A 104 -2.11 -2.64 -2.01
C THR A 104 -0.77 -1.94 -1.77
N GLY A 105 0.18 -2.61 -1.15
CA GLY A 105 1.56 -2.13 -1.08
C GLY A 105 2.31 -2.55 0.16
N ASP A 106 3.60 -2.14 0.17
CA ASP A 106 4.45 -2.14 1.35
C ASP A 106 4.26 -0.81 2.09
N PHE A 107 3.62 -0.87 3.24
CA PHE A 107 3.34 0.33 4.03
C PHE A 107 4.48 0.68 4.98
N ASN A 108 5.45 -0.21 5.17
CA ASN A 108 6.62 0.01 6.01
C ASN A 108 6.29 0.51 7.43
N VAL A 109 5.16 0.09 8.00
CA VAL A 109 4.73 0.45 9.35
C VAL A 109 4.96 -0.73 10.28
N SER A 110 6.07 -0.71 11.04
CA SER A 110 6.43 -1.80 11.95
C SER A 110 5.39 -2.04 13.06
N ARG A 111 4.63 -1.01 13.45
CA ARG A 111 3.45 -1.10 14.32
C ARG A 111 2.17 -0.99 13.49
N HIS A 112 1.96 -1.95 12.60
CA HIS A 112 0.88 -1.93 11.61
C HIS A 112 -0.53 -1.72 12.18
N GLY A 113 -0.79 -2.15 13.42
CA GLY A 113 -2.09 -1.93 14.07
C GLY A 113 -2.53 -0.46 14.10
N SER A 114 -1.58 0.50 14.21
CA SER A 114 -1.89 1.93 14.17
C SER A 114 -2.32 2.39 12.77
N LEU A 115 -1.74 1.81 11.71
CA LEU A 115 -2.14 2.05 10.32
C LEU A 115 -3.53 1.46 10.06
N VAL A 116 -3.75 0.21 10.46
CA VAL A 116 -5.04 -0.47 10.30
C VAL A 116 -6.15 0.34 10.99
N ALA A 117 -5.94 0.75 12.25
CA ALA A 117 -6.89 1.58 12.97
C ALA A 117 -7.13 2.95 12.31
N GLN A 118 -6.11 3.52 11.66
CA GLN A 118 -6.26 4.78 10.92
C GLN A 118 -7.13 4.60 9.67
N LEU A 119 -6.85 3.58 8.84
CA LEU A 119 -7.60 3.35 7.61
C LEU A 119 -9.00 2.81 7.86
N ALA A 120 -9.22 2.12 8.99
CA ALA A 120 -10.56 1.71 9.42
C ALA A 120 -11.51 2.92 9.63
N ARG A 121 -10.99 4.06 10.10
CA ARG A 121 -11.78 5.30 10.20
C ARG A 121 -12.20 5.87 8.84
N SER A 122 -11.50 5.51 7.78
CA SER A 122 -11.86 5.84 6.39
C SER A 122 -12.72 4.74 5.73
N GLY A 123 -13.20 3.74 6.49
CA GLY A 123 -14.05 2.65 5.99
C GLY A 123 -13.29 1.49 5.34
N PHE A 124 -12.00 1.35 5.60
CA PHE A 124 -11.18 0.29 5.04
C PHE A 124 -10.81 -0.78 6.07
N SER A 125 -10.88 -2.04 5.64
CA SER A 125 -10.38 -3.20 6.37
C SER A 125 -9.15 -3.78 5.64
N THR A 126 -8.34 -4.58 6.34
CA THR A 126 -7.23 -5.32 5.73
C THR A 126 -7.55 -6.81 5.69
N VAL A 127 -6.99 -7.54 4.72
CA VAL A 127 -7.22 -8.99 4.58
C VAL A 127 -6.55 -9.77 5.70
N GLN A 128 -5.45 -9.27 6.27
CA GLN A 128 -4.76 -9.96 7.37
C GLN A 128 -3.87 -9.01 8.18
N GLU A 129 -3.55 -9.38 9.44
CA GLU A 129 -2.72 -8.60 10.36
C GLU A 129 -1.72 -9.46 11.14
N ARG A 130 -1.58 -10.75 10.81
CA ARG A 130 -0.81 -11.68 11.64
C ARG A 130 0.38 -12.32 10.93
N ALA A 131 0.22 -12.64 9.66
CA ALA A 131 1.28 -13.31 8.93
C ALA A 131 2.38 -12.33 8.54
N VAL A 132 3.62 -12.68 8.89
CA VAL A 132 4.81 -11.89 8.56
C VAL A 132 4.98 -11.81 7.05
N THR A 133 5.20 -10.61 6.54
CA THR A 133 5.43 -10.39 5.11
C THR A 133 6.88 -10.05 4.79
N TRP A 134 7.67 -9.58 5.76
CA TRP A 134 9.09 -9.27 5.54
C TRP A 134 10.01 -10.32 6.18
N ARG A 135 10.83 -10.96 5.40
CA ARG A 135 11.67 -12.10 5.81
C ARG A 135 12.80 -11.74 6.79
N ARG A 136 13.23 -10.47 6.82
CA ARG A 136 14.37 -10.05 7.64
C ARG A 136 13.99 -9.80 9.10
N ARG A 137 12.71 -9.52 9.39
CA ARG A 137 12.19 -9.28 10.73
C ARG A 137 10.71 -9.69 10.80
N PRO A 138 10.17 -10.01 11.97
CA PRO A 138 8.79 -10.47 12.10
C PRO A 138 7.79 -9.30 11.98
N TYR A 139 7.86 -8.57 10.86
CA TYR A 139 6.96 -7.45 10.58
C TYR A 139 5.92 -7.82 9.52
N VAL A 140 4.72 -7.31 9.74
CA VAL A 140 3.62 -7.30 8.76
C VAL A 140 3.65 -5.92 8.10
N LEU A 141 4.36 -5.81 6.99
CA LEU A 141 4.56 -4.54 6.29
C LEU A 141 3.65 -4.38 5.08
N ASP A 142 3.27 -5.51 4.47
CA ASP A 142 2.47 -5.55 3.26
C ASP A 142 1.01 -5.80 3.60
N HIS A 143 0.12 -5.00 3.02
CA HIS A 143 -1.31 -5.11 3.22
C HIS A 143 -2.07 -5.01 1.90
N ILE A 144 -3.25 -5.64 1.88
CA ILE A 144 -4.32 -5.38 0.92
C ILE A 144 -5.49 -4.82 1.72
N PHE A 145 -5.69 -3.52 1.63
CA PHE A 145 -6.86 -2.85 2.20
C PHE A 145 -8.00 -2.82 1.18
N TYR A 146 -9.22 -2.91 1.68
CA TYR A 146 -10.43 -2.91 0.87
C TYR A 146 -11.57 -2.21 1.61
N ASN A 147 -12.55 -1.71 0.86
CA ASN A 147 -13.79 -1.16 1.40
C ASN A 147 -15.01 -1.94 0.91
N ALA A 148 -16.16 -1.69 1.54
CA ALA A 148 -17.43 -2.20 1.06
C ALA A 148 -17.76 -1.67 -0.36
N PRO A 149 -18.38 -2.47 -1.25
CA PRO A 149 -18.96 -3.79 -0.98
C PRO A 149 -17.98 -4.97 -1.26
N LEU A 150 -16.68 -4.77 -1.26
CA LEU A 150 -15.73 -5.86 -1.42
C LEU A 150 -15.66 -6.69 -0.13
N ARG A 151 -15.55 -8.00 -0.27
CA ARG A 151 -15.38 -8.95 0.81
C ARG A 151 -14.30 -9.97 0.42
N PRO A 152 -13.25 -10.18 1.22
CA PRO A 152 -12.30 -11.25 0.95
C PRO A 152 -12.95 -12.60 1.21
N VAL A 153 -12.75 -13.53 0.29
CA VAL A 153 -13.22 -14.92 0.42
C VAL A 153 -12.07 -15.86 0.74
N TRP A 154 -10.87 -15.47 0.37
CA TRP A 154 -9.63 -16.18 0.69
C TRP A 154 -8.44 -15.23 0.68
N HIS A 155 -7.41 -15.51 1.47
CA HIS A 155 -6.13 -14.84 1.42
C HIS A 155 -5.01 -15.74 1.96
N ALA A 156 -3.79 -15.47 1.52
CA ALA A 156 -2.58 -16.12 2.01
C ALA A 156 -1.37 -15.20 1.90
N VAL A 157 -0.37 -15.46 2.75
CA VAL A 157 0.99 -14.96 2.56
C VAL A 157 1.82 -16.10 1.98
N GLU A 158 2.19 -15.98 0.71
CA GLU A 158 2.89 -17.02 -0.04
C GLU A 158 4.41 -16.82 0.07
N PRO A 159 5.13 -17.75 0.69
CA PRO A 159 6.57 -17.67 0.81
C PRO A 159 7.25 -17.63 -0.57
N THR A 160 8.22 -16.72 -0.74
CA THR A 160 9.03 -16.65 -1.96
C THR A 160 10.48 -16.40 -1.63
N LEU A 161 11.37 -16.88 -2.49
CA LEU A 161 12.81 -16.57 -2.47
C LEU A 161 13.17 -15.48 -3.49
N ALA A 162 12.25 -15.07 -4.34
CA ALA A 162 12.46 -14.05 -5.36
C ALA A 162 12.53 -12.63 -4.80
N SER A 163 12.10 -12.44 -3.53
CA SER A 163 12.10 -11.15 -2.84
C SER A 163 12.42 -11.35 -1.37
N ASP A 164 12.81 -10.30 -0.66
CA ASP A 164 12.86 -10.27 0.80
C ASP A 164 11.48 -10.01 1.43
N HIS A 165 10.44 -9.80 0.62
CA HIS A 165 9.04 -9.83 1.03
C HIS A 165 8.33 -11.07 0.49
N HIS A 166 7.41 -11.61 1.27
CA HIS A 166 6.48 -12.65 0.84
C HIS A 166 5.32 -12.03 0.07
N ALA A 167 4.78 -12.76 -0.89
CA ALA A 167 3.64 -12.29 -1.65
C ALA A 167 2.35 -12.39 -0.81
N LEU A 168 1.62 -11.29 -0.66
CA LEU A 168 0.29 -11.30 -0.08
C LEU A 168 -0.74 -11.42 -1.22
N VAL A 169 -1.56 -12.46 -1.16
CA VAL A 169 -2.56 -12.80 -2.18
C VAL A 169 -3.93 -12.83 -1.54
N ALA A 170 -4.96 -12.38 -2.24
CA ALA A 170 -6.35 -12.46 -1.77
C ALA A 170 -7.34 -12.55 -2.92
N ASP A 171 -8.41 -13.31 -2.71
CA ASP A 171 -9.57 -13.37 -3.58
C ASP A 171 -10.71 -12.56 -2.95
N PHE A 172 -11.44 -11.83 -3.78
CA PHE A 172 -12.54 -10.98 -3.35
C PHE A 172 -13.81 -11.31 -4.13
N GLU A 173 -14.93 -11.09 -3.46
CA GLU A 173 -16.24 -11.02 -4.10
C GLU A 173 -16.92 -9.70 -3.77
N PHE A 174 -17.91 -9.34 -4.55
CA PHE A 174 -18.82 -8.27 -4.18
C PHE A 174 -19.89 -8.82 -3.20
N ALA A 175 -19.97 -8.22 -2.02
CA ALA A 175 -21.08 -8.53 -1.12
C ALA A 175 -22.41 -8.34 -1.84
N VAL A 176 -23.27 -9.33 -1.73
CA VAL A 176 -24.67 -9.21 -2.21
C VAL A 176 -25.34 -8.15 -1.34
N ALA A 177 -25.94 -7.14 -1.97
CA ALA A 177 -26.79 -6.21 -1.23
C ALA A 177 -27.82 -7.05 -0.48
N ALA A 178 -27.91 -6.90 0.85
CA ALA A 178 -28.99 -7.52 1.61
C ALA A 178 -30.30 -7.02 0.97
N GLY A 179 -30.97 -7.91 0.24
CA GLY A 179 -32.24 -7.60 -0.38
C GLY A 179 -33.19 -7.14 0.72
N GLY A 180 -33.62 -5.87 0.63
CA GLY A 180 -34.72 -5.41 1.47
C GLY A 180 -35.95 -6.30 1.16
N VAL A 181 -36.39 -7.00 2.16
CA VAL A 181 -37.73 -7.64 2.19
C VAL A 181 -38.76 -6.57 2.47
#